data_94352961d5a0083bc0762c07b43ff2d0
#
_entry.id   94352961d5a0083bc0762c07b43ff2d0
#
_cell.length_a   1.000
_cell.length_b   1.000
_cell.length_c   1.000
_cell.angle_alpha   90.00
_cell.angle_beta   90.00
_cell.angle_gamma   90.00
#
_symmetry.space_group_name_H-M   'P 1'
#
loop_
_entity.id
_entity.type
_entity.pdbx_description
1 polymer ?
#
loop_
_entity_poly.entity_id
_entity_poly.type
_entity_poly.pdbx_seq_one_letter_code
_entity_poly.pdbx_strand_id
1 'polypeptide(L)'
;KEDMGQFRLSGEVSGMGRIKEIERRASGKRKRKPVVYLICEGSETEIRYFKRFRTRDCNIDIIPIPSQYKSADKLVQKAGATIGYSPYYPDEGDQIWCVFDRDDNTNAMLAKAKQTAIKEGYHIAFSNPCFEIWFLLHFNNQTTAVENCDATIKLLKRKGRLEQYEKNTEVYDQLKPLQKTAIDRAKKRVSALQLEHKEIFTRESNPVTTVAELVEYLNSKSLSYD
;
A
#
# COMPACT_ATOMS: atom_id res chain seq x y z
N LYS A 1 62.69 28.06 57.87
CA LYS A 1 62.26 29.29 57.21
C LYS A 1 61.96 28.88 55.79
N GLU A 2 60.83 28.23 55.68
CA GLU A 2 60.52 27.47 54.51
C GLU A 2 59.44 28.18 53.70
N ASP A 3 59.74 28.29 52.48
CA ASP A 3 58.91 28.89 51.45
C ASP A 3 57.88 27.81 50.98
N MET A 4 56.60 28.11 51.07
CA MET A 4 55.59 27.20 50.61
C MET A 4 55.02 27.67 49.28
N GLY A 5 55.47 26.97 48.25
CA GLY A 5 55.00 27.16 46.86
C GLY A 5 53.53 26.84 46.64
N GLN A 6 52.83 27.78 46.03
CA GLN A 6 51.44 27.62 45.59
C GLN A 6 51.39 26.76 44.34
N PHE A 7 50.77 25.58 44.45
CA PHE A 7 50.34 24.79 43.29
C PHE A 7 49.02 25.35 42.73
N ARG A 8 49.07 25.89 41.54
CA ARG A 8 47.87 26.18 40.73
C ARG A 8 47.44 24.91 40.03
N LEU A 9 46.25 24.42 40.33
CA LEU A 9 45.52 23.43 39.53
C LEU A 9 44.85 24.11 38.33
N SER A 10 45.42 23.94 37.14
CA SER A 10 44.82 24.26 35.87
C SER A 10 44.48 22.95 35.17
N GLY A 11 43.24 22.65 35.00
CA GLY A 11 42.88 21.50 34.15
C GLY A 11 41.55 20.84 34.45
N GLU A 12 40.43 21.54 34.21
CA GLU A 12 39.13 20.88 34.04
C GLU A 12 38.16 21.75 33.26
N VAL A 13 38.27 21.87 31.97
CA VAL A 13 37.23 22.41 31.06
C VAL A 13 37.25 21.79 29.67
N SER A 14 37.69 20.54 29.44
CA SER A 14 37.65 19.98 28.09
C SER A 14 36.73 18.76 27.89
N GLY A 15 36.12 18.26 28.97
CA GLY A 15 35.28 17.04 28.91
C GLY A 15 33.83 17.29 28.46
N MET A 16 33.23 18.42 28.90
CA MET A 16 31.81 18.68 28.67
C MET A 16 31.43 19.03 27.22
N GLY A 17 32.35 19.66 26.47
CA GLY A 17 32.15 19.99 25.07
C GLY A 17 32.11 18.76 24.16
N ARG A 18 32.98 17.77 24.42
CA ARG A 18 33.05 16.53 23.65
C ARG A 18 31.84 15.62 23.86
N ILE A 19 31.33 15.53 25.09
CA ILE A 19 30.14 14.73 25.41
C ILE A 19 28.91 15.32 24.72
N LYS A 20 28.69 16.62 24.77
CA LYS A 20 27.60 17.32 24.05
C LYS A 20 27.69 17.19 22.54
N GLU A 21 28.90 17.13 21.96
CA GLU A 21 29.11 16.95 20.52
C GLU A 21 28.85 15.50 20.08
N ILE A 22 29.18 14.53 20.93
CA ILE A 22 28.87 13.09 20.69
C ILE A 22 27.36 12.86 20.80
N GLU A 23 26.68 13.43 21.79
CA GLU A 23 25.22 13.36 21.93
C GLU A 23 24.50 14.05 20.75
N ARG A 24 24.98 15.18 20.27
CA ARG A 24 24.44 15.88 19.10
C ARG A 24 24.64 15.08 17.80
N ARG A 25 25.75 14.34 17.65
CA ARG A 25 25.97 13.42 16.53
C ARG A 25 25.15 12.14 16.62
N ALA A 26 24.87 11.65 17.83
CA ALA A 26 24.00 10.50 18.06
C ALA A 26 22.50 10.81 17.82
N SER A 27 22.06 12.06 18.01
CA SER A 27 20.68 12.49 17.71
C SER A 27 20.37 12.66 16.22
N GLY A 28 21.38 12.58 15.36
CA GLY A 28 21.27 12.73 13.90
C GLY A 28 20.98 11.44 13.12
N LYS A 29 20.68 10.31 13.77
CA LYS A 29 20.22 9.11 13.05
C LYS A 29 18.87 9.39 12.42
N ARG A 30 18.87 9.48 11.08
CA ARG A 30 17.66 9.64 10.29
C ARG A 30 16.69 8.53 10.69
N LYS A 31 15.50 8.91 11.19
CA LYS A 31 14.46 7.94 11.59
C LYS A 31 14.17 7.05 10.38
N ARG A 32 14.14 5.73 10.58
CA ARG A 32 13.79 4.75 9.55
C ARG A 32 12.42 5.10 8.98
N LYS A 33 12.27 5.04 7.67
CA LYS A 33 10.95 5.12 7.04
C LYS A 33 10.23 3.79 7.22
N PRO A 34 8.94 3.79 7.59
CA PRO A 34 8.13 2.57 7.54
C PRO A 34 8.10 1.99 6.13
N VAL A 35 7.99 0.68 6.03
CA VAL A 35 7.92 -0.04 4.75
C VAL A 35 6.52 -0.58 4.54
N VAL A 36 5.99 -0.41 3.34
CA VAL A 36 4.71 -0.98 2.90
C VAL A 36 4.98 -2.01 1.81
N TYR A 37 4.85 -3.28 2.19
CA TYR A 37 4.96 -4.40 1.28
C TYR A 37 3.61 -4.64 0.61
N LEU A 38 3.56 -4.60 -0.72
CA LEU A 38 2.36 -4.87 -1.51
C LEU A 38 2.54 -6.21 -2.21
N ILE A 39 1.94 -7.27 -1.66
CA ILE A 39 2.00 -8.61 -2.23
C ILE A 39 0.90 -8.72 -3.27
N CYS A 40 1.26 -8.62 -4.56
CA CYS A 40 0.33 -8.54 -5.67
C CYS A 40 0.18 -9.90 -6.36
N GLU A 41 -1.06 -10.29 -6.67
CA GLU A 41 -1.34 -11.50 -7.44
C GLU A 41 -0.82 -11.38 -8.87
N GLY A 42 -1.02 -10.23 -9.49
CA GLY A 42 -0.50 -9.89 -10.81
C GLY A 42 0.96 -9.47 -10.78
N SER A 43 1.66 -9.71 -11.89
CA SER A 43 3.07 -9.34 -12.05
C SER A 43 3.28 -8.03 -12.83
N GLU A 44 2.23 -7.49 -13.46
CA GLU A 44 2.33 -6.35 -14.37
C GLU A 44 1.48 -5.16 -13.89
N THR A 45 0.16 -5.23 -14.02
CA THR A 45 -0.77 -4.11 -13.85
C THR A 45 -0.63 -3.45 -12.48
N GLU A 46 -0.80 -4.22 -11.40
CA GLU A 46 -0.75 -3.73 -10.03
C GLU A 46 0.66 -3.24 -9.66
N ILE A 47 1.68 -4.01 -10.05
CA ILE A 47 3.08 -3.68 -9.79
C ILE A 47 3.45 -2.33 -10.43
N ARG A 48 3.09 -2.12 -11.70
CA ARG A 48 3.34 -0.86 -12.43
C ARG A 48 2.60 0.31 -11.78
N TYR A 49 1.32 0.11 -11.50
CA TYR A 49 0.49 1.14 -10.88
C TYR A 49 1.04 1.58 -9.52
N PHE A 50 1.33 0.66 -8.62
CA PHE A 50 1.81 1.01 -7.28
C PHE A 50 3.26 1.50 -7.23
N LYS A 51 4.12 1.13 -8.17
CA LYS A 51 5.47 1.72 -8.29
C LYS A 51 5.44 3.24 -8.45
N ARG A 52 4.37 3.80 -9.01
CA ARG A 52 4.23 5.25 -9.23
C ARG A 52 4.02 6.06 -7.95
N PHE A 53 3.66 5.42 -6.84
CA PHE A 53 3.57 6.06 -5.52
C PHE A 53 4.95 6.23 -4.85
N ARG A 54 6.01 5.66 -5.41
CA ARG A 54 7.39 5.78 -4.91
C ARG A 54 7.98 7.11 -5.31
N THR A 55 7.65 8.17 -4.57
CA THR A 55 8.20 9.52 -4.79
C THR A 55 9.24 9.87 -3.73
N ARG A 56 10.10 10.87 -4.02
CA ARG A 56 11.10 11.36 -3.05
C ARG A 56 10.46 11.93 -1.77
N ASP A 57 9.27 12.49 -1.91
CA ASP A 57 8.52 13.15 -0.84
C ASP A 57 7.62 12.18 -0.06
N CYS A 58 7.67 10.90 -0.38
CA CYS A 58 6.94 9.86 0.35
C CYS A 58 7.64 9.54 1.68
N ASN A 59 6.88 9.57 2.79
CA ASN A 59 7.40 9.28 4.13
C ASN A 59 7.50 7.78 4.43
N ILE A 60 7.17 6.92 3.48
CA ILE A 60 7.25 5.46 3.56
C ILE A 60 8.00 4.91 2.36
N ASP A 61 8.56 3.71 2.51
CA ASP A 61 9.09 2.94 1.40
C ASP A 61 8.01 1.95 0.92
N ILE A 62 7.68 1.99 -0.37
CA ILE A 62 6.64 1.14 -0.98
C ILE A 62 7.33 0.06 -1.80
N ILE A 63 7.05 -1.21 -1.50
CA ILE A 63 7.71 -2.36 -2.15
C ILE A 63 6.65 -3.30 -2.75
N PRO A 64 6.25 -3.10 -4.01
CA PRO A 64 5.39 -4.05 -4.71
C PRO A 64 6.16 -5.31 -5.07
N ILE A 65 5.62 -6.48 -4.70
CA ILE A 65 6.21 -7.80 -4.90
C ILE A 65 5.18 -8.69 -5.60
N PRO A 66 5.49 -9.25 -6.79
CA PRO A 66 4.61 -10.21 -7.42
C PRO A 66 4.59 -11.53 -6.62
N SER A 67 3.39 -12.03 -6.35
CA SER A 67 3.21 -13.31 -5.69
C SER A 67 3.33 -14.47 -6.67
N GLN A 68 3.95 -15.56 -6.24
CA GLN A 68 3.88 -16.83 -6.98
C GLN A 68 2.57 -17.58 -6.74
N TYR A 69 1.78 -17.17 -5.75
CA TYR A 69 0.52 -17.80 -5.38
C TYR A 69 -0.64 -17.09 -6.06
N LYS A 70 -1.50 -17.87 -6.74
CA LYS A 70 -2.63 -17.37 -7.54
C LYS A 70 -3.98 -17.46 -6.83
N SER A 71 -4.05 -18.13 -5.68
CA SER A 71 -5.27 -18.15 -4.87
C SER A 71 -5.15 -17.22 -3.67
N ALA A 72 -6.21 -16.47 -3.39
CA ALA A 72 -6.26 -15.47 -2.34
C ALA A 72 -5.85 -16.03 -0.97
N ASP A 73 -6.34 -17.20 -0.59
CA ASP A 73 -6.02 -17.82 0.69
C ASP A 73 -4.53 -18.15 0.84
N LYS A 74 -3.90 -18.68 -0.22
CA LYS A 74 -2.46 -18.98 -0.22
C LYS A 74 -1.61 -17.73 -0.31
N LEU A 75 -2.02 -16.72 -1.10
CA LEU A 75 -1.33 -15.44 -1.21
C LEU A 75 -1.23 -14.79 0.18
N VAL A 76 -2.36 -14.67 0.89
CA VAL A 76 -2.39 -14.06 2.22
C VAL A 76 -1.64 -14.92 3.24
N GLN A 77 -1.84 -16.25 3.22
CA GLN A 77 -1.12 -17.17 4.12
C GLN A 77 0.40 -17.08 3.98
N LYS A 78 0.89 -16.81 2.78
CA LYS A 78 2.31 -16.78 2.46
C LYS A 78 2.89 -15.37 2.36
N ALA A 79 2.10 -14.33 2.60
CA ALA A 79 2.52 -12.95 2.46
C ALA A 79 3.78 -12.63 3.29
N GLY A 80 3.82 -13.00 4.55
CA GLY A 80 5.00 -12.83 5.39
C GLY A 80 6.24 -13.59 4.88
N ALA A 81 6.07 -14.81 4.34
CA ALA A 81 7.17 -15.54 3.73
C ALA A 81 7.63 -14.93 2.39
N THR A 82 6.73 -14.27 1.66
CA THR A 82 7.02 -13.65 0.37
C THR A 82 7.97 -12.46 0.50
N ILE A 83 7.96 -11.74 1.61
CA ILE A 83 8.93 -10.66 1.86
C ILE A 83 10.33 -11.20 2.21
N GLY A 84 10.46 -12.51 2.46
CA GLY A 84 11.72 -13.20 2.70
C GLY A 84 12.45 -12.69 3.94
N TYR A 85 13.75 -12.37 3.78
CA TYR A 85 14.58 -11.82 4.86
C TYR A 85 14.45 -10.30 5.02
N SER A 86 13.53 -9.65 4.32
CA SER A 86 13.32 -8.21 4.47
C SER A 86 12.81 -7.89 5.87
N PRO A 87 13.35 -6.84 6.52
CA PRO A 87 12.94 -6.48 7.86
C PRO A 87 11.46 -6.04 7.87
N TYR A 88 10.71 -6.52 8.86
CA TYR A 88 9.30 -6.17 9.06
C TYR A 88 9.06 -5.84 10.53
N TYR A 89 8.74 -4.57 10.79
CA TYR A 89 8.53 -4.02 12.14
C TYR A 89 7.15 -3.32 12.20
N PRO A 90 6.06 -4.06 12.44
CA PRO A 90 4.71 -3.48 12.46
C PRO A 90 4.55 -2.42 13.55
N ASP A 91 5.24 -2.56 14.69
CA ASP A 91 5.25 -1.55 15.78
C ASP A 91 5.92 -0.23 15.35
N GLU A 92 6.74 -0.24 14.31
CA GLU A 92 7.36 0.95 13.71
C GLU A 92 6.57 1.48 12.49
N GLY A 93 5.41 0.89 12.21
CA GLY A 93 4.49 1.32 11.15
C GLY A 93 4.65 0.61 9.82
N ASP A 94 5.43 -0.49 9.75
CA ASP A 94 5.45 -1.33 8.55
C ASP A 94 4.11 -2.01 8.33
N GLN A 95 3.72 -2.17 7.07
CA GLN A 95 2.48 -2.84 6.71
C GLN A 95 2.67 -3.85 5.58
N ILE A 96 1.88 -4.92 5.61
CA ILE A 96 1.71 -5.84 4.50
C ILE A 96 0.29 -5.68 3.95
N TRP A 97 0.20 -5.40 2.65
CA TRP A 97 -1.04 -5.35 1.90
C TRP A 97 -1.06 -6.49 0.89
N CYS A 98 -2.11 -7.29 0.91
CA CYS A 98 -2.35 -8.35 -0.05
C CYS A 98 -3.31 -7.85 -1.13
N VAL A 99 -2.82 -7.77 -2.37
CA VAL A 99 -3.57 -7.24 -3.52
C VAL A 99 -3.93 -8.39 -4.43
N PHE A 100 -5.23 -8.69 -4.57
CA PHE A 100 -5.70 -9.81 -5.37
C PHE A 100 -7.12 -9.60 -5.90
N ASP A 101 -7.46 -10.37 -6.90
CA ASP A 101 -8.72 -10.32 -7.60
C ASP A 101 -9.66 -11.46 -7.18
N ARG A 102 -10.95 -11.30 -7.50
CA ARG A 102 -11.92 -12.37 -7.32
C ARG A 102 -11.60 -13.58 -8.22
N ASP A 103 -11.28 -13.34 -9.49
CA ASP A 103 -10.95 -14.34 -10.50
C ASP A 103 -11.59 -15.74 -10.26
N ASP A 104 -10.77 -16.81 -10.12
CA ASP A 104 -11.21 -18.16 -9.82
C ASP A 104 -11.39 -18.43 -8.31
N ASN A 105 -11.16 -17.44 -7.45
CA ASN A 105 -11.31 -17.60 -6.02
C ASN A 105 -12.76 -17.89 -5.64
N THR A 106 -12.96 -18.96 -4.88
CA THR A 106 -14.26 -19.32 -4.28
C THR A 106 -14.53 -18.44 -3.04
N ASN A 107 -15.80 -18.36 -2.62
CA ASN A 107 -16.14 -17.65 -1.38
C ASN A 107 -15.42 -18.24 -0.16
N ALA A 108 -15.17 -19.54 -0.12
CA ALA A 108 -14.40 -20.18 0.95
C ALA A 108 -12.94 -19.73 0.98
N MET A 109 -12.28 -19.59 -0.20
CA MET A 109 -10.92 -19.06 -0.30
C MET A 109 -10.86 -17.59 0.13
N LEU A 110 -11.81 -16.77 -0.32
CA LEU A 110 -11.90 -15.34 0.05
C LEU A 110 -12.14 -15.16 1.55
N ALA A 111 -13.04 -15.95 2.15
CA ALA A 111 -13.29 -15.94 3.59
C ALA A 111 -12.04 -16.34 4.38
N LYS A 112 -11.33 -17.39 3.94
CA LYS A 112 -10.08 -17.84 4.58
C LYS A 112 -8.97 -16.80 4.46
N ALA A 113 -8.84 -16.13 3.31
CA ALA A 113 -7.92 -15.02 3.11
C ALA A 113 -8.20 -13.88 4.11
N LYS A 114 -9.49 -13.45 4.22
CA LYS A 114 -9.92 -12.43 5.19
C LYS A 114 -9.58 -12.81 6.63
N GLN A 115 -9.90 -14.04 7.06
CA GLN A 115 -9.60 -14.51 8.41
C GLN A 115 -8.09 -14.54 8.70
N THR A 116 -7.29 -15.00 7.73
CA THR A 116 -5.83 -15.02 7.86
C THR A 116 -5.26 -13.61 7.94
N ALA A 117 -5.72 -12.69 7.10
CA ALA A 117 -5.28 -11.29 7.13
C ALA A 117 -5.56 -10.65 8.50
N ILE A 118 -6.76 -10.83 9.04
CA ILE A 118 -7.13 -10.33 10.38
C ILE A 118 -6.19 -10.90 11.45
N LYS A 119 -5.95 -12.22 11.43
CA LYS A 119 -5.09 -12.89 12.40
C LYS A 119 -3.64 -12.41 12.35
N GLU A 120 -3.10 -12.19 11.16
CA GLU A 120 -1.70 -11.81 10.95
C GLU A 120 -1.50 -10.28 10.94
N GLY A 121 -2.57 -9.48 11.07
CA GLY A 121 -2.50 -8.01 11.01
C GLY A 121 -2.19 -7.46 9.62
N TYR A 122 -2.53 -8.20 8.56
CA TYR A 122 -2.36 -7.77 7.18
C TYR A 122 -3.59 -7.05 6.64
N HIS A 123 -3.38 -6.19 5.66
CA HIS A 123 -4.45 -5.49 4.95
C HIS A 123 -4.75 -6.19 3.61
N ILE A 124 -5.97 -5.99 3.12
CA ILE A 124 -6.40 -6.54 1.83
C ILE A 124 -6.87 -5.41 0.91
N ALA A 125 -6.34 -5.40 -0.32
CA ALA A 125 -6.86 -4.63 -1.43
C ALA A 125 -7.44 -5.62 -2.46
N PHE A 126 -8.76 -5.77 -2.43
CA PHE A 126 -9.53 -6.75 -3.22
C PHE A 126 -10.25 -6.08 -4.38
N SER A 127 -10.34 -6.77 -5.51
CA SER A 127 -11.14 -6.32 -6.67
C SER A 127 -12.03 -7.44 -7.21
N ASN A 128 -13.22 -7.09 -7.61
CA ASN A 128 -14.21 -7.99 -8.21
C ASN A 128 -14.90 -7.29 -9.40
N PRO A 129 -14.71 -7.75 -10.65
CA PRO A 129 -14.09 -9.01 -11.06
C PRO A 129 -12.55 -9.00 -11.06
N CYS A 130 -11.88 -7.90 -11.37
CA CYS A 130 -10.42 -7.78 -11.47
C CYS A 130 -9.95 -6.34 -11.16
N PHE A 131 -8.63 -6.15 -11.06
CA PHE A 131 -8.00 -4.89 -10.69
C PHE A 131 -8.41 -3.73 -11.60
N GLU A 132 -8.68 -3.98 -12.87
CA GLU A 132 -9.11 -2.98 -13.83
C GLU A 132 -10.46 -2.32 -13.49
N ILE A 133 -11.26 -2.90 -12.56
CA ILE A 133 -12.45 -2.20 -12.03
C ILE A 133 -12.04 -0.91 -11.32
N TRP A 134 -10.88 -0.90 -10.63
CA TRP A 134 -10.31 0.30 -10.04
C TRP A 134 -10.05 1.38 -11.09
N PHE A 135 -9.46 1.03 -12.22
CA PHE A 135 -9.24 1.97 -13.32
C PHE A 135 -10.55 2.48 -13.94
N LEU A 136 -11.53 1.60 -14.10
CA LEU A 136 -12.82 1.97 -14.65
C LEU A 136 -13.56 3.02 -13.79
N LEU A 137 -13.41 2.94 -12.47
CA LEU A 137 -14.04 3.89 -11.53
C LEU A 137 -13.53 5.32 -11.69
N HIS A 138 -12.38 5.55 -12.31
CA HIS A 138 -11.92 6.90 -12.65
C HIS A 138 -12.84 7.59 -13.68
N PHE A 139 -13.38 6.82 -14.60
CA PHE A 139 -14.20 7.33 -15.73
C PHE A 139 -15.70 7.13 -15.54
N ASN A 140 -16.10 6.06 -14.86
CA ASN A 140 -17.49 5.65 -14.77
C ASN A 140 -17.87 5.21 -13.35
N ASN A 141 -19.08 5.57 -12.91
CA ASN A 141 -19.66 5.02 -11.69
C ASN A 141 -20.26 3.63 -11.98
N GLN A 142 -19.39 2.60 -12.02
CA GLN A 142 -19.82 1.25 -12.34
C GLN A 142 -20.51 0.60 -11.15
N THR A 143 -21.82 0.41 -11.24
CA THR A 143 -22.64 -0.24 -10.21
C THR A 143 -23.26 -1.55 -10.71
N THR A 144 -23.45 -1.68 -12.02
CA THR A 144 -23.93 -2.91 -12.66
C THR A 144 -22.82 -3.95 -12.69
N ALA A 145 -23.16 -5.20 -12.38
CA ALA A 145 -22.23 -6.32 -12.41
C ALA A 145 -21.50 -6.41 -13.77
N VAL A 146 -20.21 -6.73 -13.71
CA VAL A 146 -19.37 -6.95 -14.89
C VAL A 146 -18.95 -8.42 -14.90
N GLU A 147 -19.20 -9.11 -16.00
CA GLU A 147 -19.06 -10.55 -16.09
C GLU A 147 -17.68 -11.08 -15.67
N ASN A 148 -16.64 -10.48 -16.24
CA ASN A 148 -15.25 -10.89 -16.04
C ASN A 148 -14.27 -9.75 -16.35
N CYS A 149 -12.98 -10.04 -16.28
CA CYS A 149 -11.92 -9.07 -16.55
C CYS A 149 -11.94 -8.58 -18.00
N ASP A 150 -12.17 -9.44 -18.98
CA ASP A 150 -12.24 -9.04 -20.40
C ASP A 150 -13.38 -8.06 -20.64
N ALA A 151 -14.53 -8.27 -20.04
CA ALA A 151 -15.64 -7.33 -20.10
C ALA A 151 -15.26 -5.97 -19.43
N THR A 152 -14.53 -6.00 -18.32
CA THR A 152 -14.02 -4.77 -17.66
C THR A 152 -13.06 -4.02 -18.59
N ILE A 153 -12.11 -4.72 -19.24
CA ILE A 153 -11.16 -4.13 -20.18
C ILE A 153 -11.89 -3.55 -21.40
N LYS A 154 -12.90 -4.24 -21.94
CA LYS A 154 -13.74 -3.69 -23.04
C LYS A 154 -14.44 -2.39 -22.63
N LEU A 155 -14.93 -2.29 -21.40
CA LEU A 155 -15.50 -1.05 -20.86
C LEU A 155 -14.44 0.04 -20.74
N LEU A 156 -13.23 -0.31 -20.33
CA LEU A 156 -12.10 0.60 -20.18
C LEU A 156 -11.64 1.18 -21.51
N LYS A 157 -11.65 0.38 -22.58
CA LYS A 157 -11.24 0.78 -23.94
C LYS A 157 -12.27 1.64 -24.70
N ARG A 158 -13.40 1.99 -24.10
CA ARG A 158 -14.38 2.86 -24.74
C ARG A 158 -13.84 4.29 -24.91
N LYS A 159 -14.35 4.97 -25.95
CA LYS A 159 -13.99 6.36 -26.29
C LYS A 159 -14.02 7.28 -25.06
N GLY A 160 -12.97 8.09 -24.92
CA GLY A 160 -12.82 9.03 -23.81
C GLY A 160 -12.32 8.42 -22.49
N ARG A 161 -11.84 7.16 -22.53
CA ARG A 161 -11.22 6.46 -21.41
C ARG A 161 -9.81 6.00 -21.80
N LEU A 162 -9.40 4.81 -21.40
CA LEU A 162 -8.11 4.23 -21.77
C LEU A 162 -8.23 3.41 -23.07
N GLU A 163 -8.44 4.06 -24.20
CA GLU A 163 -8.79 3.43 -25.50
C GLU A 163 -7.74 2.41 -25.96
N GLN A 164 -6.47 2.65 -25.65
CA GLN A 164 -5.33 1.79 -26.02
C GLN A 164 -4.82 0.94 -24.85
N TYR A 165 -5.66 0.71 -23.83
CA TYR A 165 -5.23 -0.02 -22.65
C TYR A 165 -4.85 -1.47 -22.97
N GLU A 166 -3.70 -1.86 -22.47
CA GLU A 166 -3.23 -3.24 -22.33
C GLU A 166 -2.68 -3.43 -20.91
N LYS A 167 -2.60 -4.67 -20.39
CA LYS A 167 -2.19 -4.94 -19.00
C LYS A 167 -0.80 -4.39 -18.64
N ASN A 168 0.06 -4.16 -19.62
CA ASN A 168 1.39 -3.56 -19.47
C ASN A 168 1.43 -2.05 -19.73
N THR A 169 0.29 -1.40 -19.97
CA THR A 169 0.22 0.05 -20.26
C THR A 169 0.42 0.87 -18.99
N GLU A 170 1.28 1.88 -19.07
CA GLU A 170 1.41 2.89 -18.00
C GLU A 170 0.22 3.85 -18.03
N VAL A 171 -0.65 3.77 -17.04
CA VAL A 171 -1.90 4.55 -17.00
C VAL A 171 -1.99 5.54 -15.84
N TYR A 172 -1.04 5.48 -14.91
CA TYR A 172 -1.09 6.25 -13.66
C TYR A 172 -1.30 7.74 -13.88
N ASP A 173 -0.53 8.36 -14.78
CA ASP A 173 -0.57 9.82 -15.00
C ASP A 173 -1.91 10.27 -15.61
N GLN A 174 -2.56 9.41 -16.41
CA GLN A 174 -3.91 9.66 -16.93
C GLN A 174 -4.99 9.52 -15.84
N LEU A 175 -4.79 8.61 -14.89
CA LEU A 175 -5.72 8.33 -13.80
C LEU A 175 -5.58 9.32 -12.63
N LYS A 176 -4.37 9.80 -12.34
CA LYS A 176 -4.06 10.62 -11.16
C LYS A 176 -5.00 11.83 -10.99
N PRO A 177 -5.34 12.62 -12.01
CA PRO A 177 -6.27 13.75 -11.87
C PRO A 177 -7.69 13.33 -11.46
N LEU A 178 -8.08 12.09 -11.77
CA LEU A 178 -9.44 11.55 -11.51
C LEU A 178 -9.48 10.67 -10.24
N GLN A 179 -8.34 10.49 -9.57
CA GLN A 179 -8.18 9.52 -8.47
C GLN A 179 -9.15 9.77 -7.31
N LYS A 180 -9.37 11.05 -6.93
CA LYS A 180 -10.34 11.41 -5.89
C LYS A 180 -11.75 10.93 -6.24
N THR A 181 -12.18 11.15 -7.49
CA THR A 181 -13.48 10.67 -7.97
C THR A 181 -13.60 9.14 -7.92
N ALA A 182 -12.52 8.42 -8.28
CA ALA A 182 -12.50 6.96 -8.21
C ALA A 182 -12.59 6.46 -6.77
N ILE A 183 -11.88 7.09 -5.82
CA ILE A 183 -11.95 6.79 -4.38
C ILE A 183 -13.39 6.95 -3.87
N ASP A 184 -14.03 8.10 -4.16
CA ASP A 184 -15.39 8.39 -3.72
C ASP A 184 -16.40 7.36 -4.27
N ARG A 185 -16.25 6.95 -5.55
CA ARG A 185 -17.09 5.93 -6.18
C ARG A 185 -16.90 4.55 -5.56
N ALA A 186 -15.64 4.14 -5.33
CA ALA A 186 -15.34 2.86 -4.68
C ALA A 186 -15.93 2.78 -3.28
N LYS A 187 -15.74 3.82 -2.46
CA LYS A 187 -16.30 3.90 -1.10
C LYS A 187 -17.82 3.87 -1.10
N LYS A 188 -18.48 4.63 -1.98
CA LYS A 188 -19.93 4.58 -2.13
C LYS A 188 -20.43 3.19 -2.47
N ARG A 189 -19.71 2.47 -3.34
CA ARG A 189 -20.09 1.10 -3.71
C ARG A 189 -19.94 0.13 -2.54
N VAL A 190 -18.84 0.21 -1.79
CA VAL A 190 -18.62 -0.59 -0.57
C VAL A 190 -19.74 -0.31 0.45
N SER A 191 -20.03 0.97 0.72
CA SER A 191 -21.09 1.36 1.65
C SER A 191 -22.47 0.86 1.22
N ALA A 192 -22.78 0.92 -0.08
CA ALA A 192 -24.06 0.41 -0.60
C ALA A 192 -24.19 -1.11 -0.37
N LEU A 193 -23.13 -1.89 -0.62
CA LEU A 193 -23.15 -3.33 -0.35
C LEU A 193 -23.32 -3.64 1.14
N GLN A 194 -22.66 -2.87 2.01
CA GLN A 194 -22.80 -3.02 3.47
C GLN A 194 -24.21 -2.71 3.95
N LEU A 195 -24.86 -1.67 3.41
CA LEU A 195 -26.26 -1.36 3.70
C LEU A 195 -27.23 -2.45 3.23
N GLU A 196 -26.87 -3.15 2.14
CA GLU A 196 -27.59 -4.33 1.65
C GLU A 196 -27.23 -5.60 2.43
N HIS A 197 -26.44 -5.52 3.51
CA HIS A 197 -25.93 -6.65 4.29
C HIS A 197 -25.14 -7.68 3.46
N LYS A 198 -24.51 -7.22 2.36
CA LYS A 198 -23.68 -8.07 1.50
C LYS A 198 -22.22 -8.06 1.96
N GLU A 199 -21.63 -9.23 2.03
CA GLU A 199 -20.21 -9.41 2.31
C GLU A 199 -19.38 -8.94 1.11
N ILE A 200 -18.32 -8.15 1.39
CA ILE A 200 -17.45 -7.57 0.35
C ILE A 200 -16.56 -8.63 -0.31
N PHE A 201 -15.96 -9.50 0.50
CA PHE A 201 -15.02 -10.53 0.02
C PHE A 201 -15.78 -11.78 -0.44
N THR A 202 -16.62 -11.61 -1.47
CA THR A 202 -17.43 -12.68 -2.08
C THR A 202 -17.53 -12.48 -3.59
N ARG A 203 -17.96 -13.53 -4.28
CA ARG A 203 -18.23 -13.49 -5.73
C ARG A 203 -19.44 -12.61 -6.05
N GLU A 204 -20.38 -12.50 -5.14
CA GLU A 204 -21.65 -11.79 -5.27
C GLU A 204 -21.51 -10.26 -5.11
N SER A 205 -20.39 -9.77 -4.59
CA SER A 205 -20.13 -8.34 -4.39
C SER A 205 -19.83 -7.56 -5.69
N ASN A 206 -19.85 -8.23 -6.85
CA ASN A 206 -19.53 -7.65 -8.15
C ASN A 206 -20.49 -6.49 -8.55
N PRO A 207 -19.97 -5.32 -8.98
CA PRO A 207 -18.57 -4.94 -8.97
C PRO A 207 -18.20 -4.27 -7.64
N VAL A 208 -16.99 -4.50 -7.17
CA VAL A 208 -16.44 -3.81 -5.99
C VAL A 208 -14.92 -3.77 -6.04
N THR A 209 -14.31 -2.75 -5.43
CA THR A 209 -12.89 -2.76 -5.12
C THR A 209 -12.61 -2.04 -3.80
N THR A 210 -11.70 -2.58 -2.98
CA THR A 210 -11.17 -1.94 -1.77
C THR A 210 -9.77 -1.35 -2.02
N VAL A 211 -9.29 -1.32 -3.26
CA VAL A 211 -8.01 -0.67 -3.66
C VAL A 211 -7.99 0.81 -3.27
N ALA A 212 -9.16 1.45 -3.21
CA ALA A 212 -9.30 2.83 -2.76
C ALA A 212 -8.71 3.08 -1.37
N GLU A 213 -8.86 2.15 -0.44
CA GLU A 213 -8.31 2.25 0.93
C GLU A 213 -6.78 2.27 0.91
N LEU A 214 -6.16 1.38 0.12
CA LEU A 214 -4.71 1.37 -0.08
C LEU A 214 -4.23 2.67 -0.72
N VAL A 215 -4.90 3.14 -1.77
CA VAL A 215 -4.54 4.37 -2.48
C VAL A 215 -4.63 5.60 -1.57
N GLU A 216 -5.68 5.71 -0.75
CA GLU A 216 -5.79 6.78 0.25
C GLU A 216 -4.66 6.72 1.27
N TYR A 217 -4.38 5.52 1.78
CA TYR A 217 -3.27 5.32 2.71
C TYR A 217 -1.95 5.78 2.08
N LEU A 218 -1.63 5.35 0.85
CA LEU A 218 -0.40 5.74 0.16
C LEU A 218 -0.34 7.26 -0.10
N ASN A 219 -1.45 7.88 -0.50
CA ASN A 219 -1.54 9.33 -0.69
C ASN A 219 -1.31 10.08 0.62
N SER A 220 -1.84 9.59 1.75
CA SER A 220 -1.65 10.23 3.06
C SER A 220 -0.19 10.24 3.55
N LYS A 221 0.68 9.43 2.92
CA LYS A 221 2.11 9.32 3.25
C LYS A 221 3.00 10.16 2.32
N SER A 222 2.46 10.69 1.23
CA SER A 222 3.13 11.71 0.42
C SER A 222 3.06 13.05 1.14
N LEU A 223 4.19 13.75 1.25
CA LEU A 223 4.17 15.15 1.68
C LEU A 223 3.48 15.92 0.56
N SER A 224 2.26 16.40 0.80
CA SER A 224 1.66 17.41 -0.04
C SER A 224 2.44 18.71 0.19
N TYR A 225 3.13 19.18 -0.83
CA TYR A 225 3.42 20.60 -0.90
C TYR A 225 2.08 21.27 -1.25
N ASP A 226 1.43 21.84 -0.24
CA ASP A 226 0.36 22.81 -0.41
C ASP A 226 0.96 24.11 -0.96
#